data_c9672c81fe86172f08b70f30c4b9c0f9
#
_entry.id   c9672c81fe86172f08b70f30c4b9c0f9
#
_cell.length_a   1.000
_cell.length_b   1.000
_cell.length_c   1.000
_cell.angle_alpha   90.00
_cell.angle_beta   90.00
_cell.angle_gamma   90.00
#
_symmetry.space_group_name_H-M   'P 1'
#
loop_
_entity.id
_entity.type
_entity.pdbx_description
1 polymer ?
#
loop_
_entity_poly.entity_id
_entity_poly.type
_entity_poly.pdbx_seq_one_letter_code
_entity_poly.pdbx_strand_id
1 'polypeptide(L)'
;MNTVIKTFTLVALMATGVFAVESVTASKNGFTQSYSNLTSDEIDRHMLGKSFFRIPWVEAPSATTARDGLGPLFNANSCISCHPNNAQGSVYTKDGLISRSMVARLSIDANDSLQHQQYMQQQGFVPDEVYGGQLSINGVKDVPYEGKLKITYEEKPIQYPDGSVVYLRVPTYELIELNYGKLNANTSISVRKAPALIGLGWVDQISDEAILANEDVEDKNHDGISGKANRVYSFEKKGFAVGKYTYKASVPTVKNQIANAFHNDMSLTTKFHLKDNCTKTQKACLNAPKAYDAIDVPNNRLDAIDFYLKTLKIPVVESKNQEGKALFDALGCASCHIPSFKTNNKERVYIYSDFLLHDMGDALSDGRVEFDAQKSEWRTAPLWGINSLEKAIGKAVDYLHDGRARSLEEAILWHGGEALNAKNSFMHLTKKQRESLIEFLGEL
;
A
#
# COMPACT_ATOMS: atom_id res chain seq x y z
N MET A 1 2.96 66.61 5.16
CA MET A 1 2.10 65.53 5.69
C MET A 1 2.50 64.20 5.03
N ASN A 2 3.38 63.45 5.67
CA ASN A 2 3.86 62.20 5.14
C ASN A 2 3.08 61.04 5.80
N THR A 3 2.24 60.39 5.05
CA THR A 3 1.45 59.22 5.49
C THR A 3 2.33 57.99 5.34
N VAL A 4 2.76 57.43 6.46
CA VAL A 4 3.50 56.12 6.51
C VAL A 4 2.46 55.01 6.49
N ILE A 5 2.40 54.27 5.40
CA ILE A 5 1.60 53.04 5.27
C ILE A 5 2.42 51.92 5.94
N LYS A 6 1.97 51.45 7.10
CA LYS A 6 2.49 50.24 7.74
C LYS A 6 1.88 49.01 7.09
N THR A 7 2.66 48.31 6.30
CA THR A 7 2.31 47.01 5.76
C THR A 7 2.44 45.96 6.87
N PHE A 8 1.32 45.45 7.36
CA PHE A 8 1.29 44.29 8.26
C PHE A 8 1.47 43.03 7.41
N THR A 9 2.64 42.43 7.48
CA THR A 9 2.88 41.09 6.94
C THR A 9 2.30 40.07 7.93
N LEU A 10 1.16 39.48 7.58
CA LEU A 10 0.56 38.39 8.34
C LEU A 10 1.39 37.12 8.08
N VAL A 11 2.29 36.82 8.99
CA VAL A 11 2.98 35.50 8.99
C VAL A 11 1.96 34.50 9.54
N ALA A 12 1.36 33.72 8.63
CA ALA A 12 0.57 32.56 9.02
C ALA A 12 1.53 31.52 9.62
N LEU A 13 1.62 31.45 10.95
CA LEU A 13 2.19 30.33 11.65
C LEU A 13 1.29 29.11 11.32
N MET A 14 1.74 28.24 10.42
CA MET A 14 1.18 26.89 10.33
C MET A 14 1.61 26.18 11.63
N ALA A 15 0.69 26.10 12.58
CA ALA A 15 0.83 25.22 13.72
C ALA A 15 0.86 23.79 13.17
N THR A 16 2.04 23.18 13.08
CA THR A 16 2.19 21.74 12.89
C THR A 16 1.69 21.10 14.17
N GLY A 17 0.44 20.64 14.16
CA GLY A 17 -0.12 19.91 15.29
C GLY A 17 0.77 18.70 15.60
N VAL A 18 1.34 18.69 16.80
CA VAL A 18 2.08 17.54 17.31
C VAL A 18 1.03 16.50 17.67
N PHE A 19 0.95 15.43 16.89
CA PHE A 19 0.10 14.29 17.22
C PHE A 19 0.81 13.48 18.32
N ALA A 20 0.25 13.43 19.51
CA ALA A 20 0.73 12.52 20.54
C ALA A 20 0.39 11.07 20.17
N VAL A 21 1.31 10.14 20.45
CA VAL A 21 1.04 8.71 20.29
C VAL A 21 -0.05 8.32 21.28
N GLU A 22 -1.25 8.08 20.78
CA GLU A 22 -2.39 7.64 21.58
C GLU A 22 -2.61 6.15 21.43
N SER A 23 -2.66 5.40 22.53
CA SER A 23 -3.04 3.98 22.50
C SER A 23 -4.51 3.83 22.12
N VAL A 24 -4.81 2.90 21.22
CA VAL A 24 -6.17 2.52 20.85
C VAL A 24 -6.38 1.07 21.23
N THR A 25 -7.47 0.80 21.95
CA THR A 25 -7.86 -0.58 22.24
C THR A 25 -8.21 -1.31 20.95
N ALA A 26 -7.69 -2.51 20.77
CA ALA A 26 -8.00 -3.37 19.64
C ALA A 26 -9.53 -3.57 19.52
N SER A 27 -10.13 -3.01 18.48
CA SER A 27 -11.58 -3.05 18.26
C SER A 27 -11.92 -2.98 16.77
N LYS A 28 -13.18 -3.31 16.42
CA LYS A 28 -13.68 -3.19 15.04
C LYS A 28 -13.48 -1.78 14.45
N ASN A 29 -13.54 -0.76 15.27
CA ASN A 29 -13.41 0.65 14.84
C ASN A 29 -12.03 1.24 15.15
N GLY A 30 -11.07 0.43 15.59
CA GLY A 30 -9.73 0.90 15.99
C GLY A 30 -9.04 1.73 14.91
N PHE A 31 -9.19 1.33 13.65
CA PHE A 31 -8.54 2.01 12.52
C PHE A 31 -9.34 3.18 11.93
N THR A 32 -10.50 3.51 12.49
CA THR A 32 -11.36 4.62 12.02
C THR A 32 -11.40 5.81 12.97
N GLN A 33 -10.64 5.77 14.06
CA GLN A 33 -10.60 6.82 15.07
C GLN A 33 -9.58 7.89 14.67
N SER A 34 -9.98 9.16 14.81
CA SER A 34 -9.07 10.29 14.68
C SER A 34 -8.31 10.54 15.98
N TYR A 35 -7.22 11.29 15.91
CA TYR A 35 -6.57 11.83 17.11
C TYR A 35 -7.55 12.67 17.93
N SER A 36 -7.39 12.65 19.27
CA SER A 36 -8.29 13.34 20.20
C SER A 36 -8.03 14.86 20.30
N ASN A 37 -6.86 15.31 19.89
CA ASN A 37 -6.41 16.69 19.98
C ASN A 37 -6.68 17.55 18.73
N LEU A 38 -7.50 17.05 17.79
CA LEU A 38 -7.91 17.84 16.64
C LEU A 38 -8.78 19.04 17.05
N THR A 39 -8.51 20.19 16.48
CA THR A 39 -9.36 21.39 16.59
C THR A 39 -10.70 21.17 15.88
N SER A 40 -11.68 22.06 16.10
CA SER A 40 -12.99 21.99 15.42
C SER A 40 -12.85 21.99 13.90
N ASP A 41 -12.03 22.88 13.34
CA ASP A 41 -11.80 22.98 11.90
C ASP A 41 -11.10 21.74 11.34
N GLU A 42 -10.19 21.14 12.11
CA GLU A 42 -9.52 19.88 11.75
C GLU A 42 -10.48 18.69 11.80
N ILE A 43 -11.43 18.66 12.76
CA ILE A 43 -12.49 17.66 12.82
C ILE A 43 -13.37 17.77 11.56
N ASP A 44 -13.80 18.97 11.18
CA ASP A 44 -14.61 19.19 9.98
C ASP A 44 -13.86 18.75 8.71
N ARG A 45 -12.58 19.07 8.59
CA ARG A 45 -11.73 18.63 7.49
C ARG A 45 -11.55 17.12 7.47
N HIS A 46 -11.35 16.48 8.63
CA HIS A 46 -11.30 15.03 8.78
C HIS A 46 -12.61 14.38 8.31
N MET A 47 -13.76 14.90 8.74
CA MET A 47 -15.07 14.39 8.36
C MET A 47 -15.36 14.56 6.87
N LEU A 48 -14.92 15.68 6.26
CA LEU A 48 -15.01 15.90 4.82
C LEU A 48 -14.19 14.84 4.06
N GLY A 49 -12.93 14.61 4.46
CA GLY A 49 -12.07 13.58 3.86
C GLY A 49 -12.65 12.17 4.01
N LYS A 50 -13.16 11.84 5.21
CA LYS A 50 -13.88 10.60 5.49
C LYS A 50 -15.10 10.41 4.58
N SER A 51 -15.82 11.48 4.27
CA SER A 51 -16.96 11.46 3.36
C SER A 51 -16.55 11.07 1.93
N PHE A 52 -15.47 11.69 1.39
CA PHE A 52 -14.96 11.34 0.07
C PHE A 52 -14.34 9.93 0.01
N PHE A 53 -13.77 9.46 1.09
CA PHE A 53 -13.24 8.11 1.20
C PHE A 53 -14.34 7.03 1.20
N ARG A 54 -15.49 7.29 1.83
CA ARG A 54 -16.54 6.27 2.11
C ARG A 54 -17.70 6.27 1.12
N ILE A 55 -18.15 7.44 0.68
CA ILE A 55 -19.33 7.55 -0.17
C ILE A 55 -18.93 7.28 -1.62
N PRO A 56 -19.64 6.38 -2.33
CA PRO A 56 -19.32 6.03 -3.71
C PRO A 56 -19.28 7.22 -4.66
N TRP A 57 -18.34 7.18 -5.60
CA TRP A 57 -18.32 7.98 -6.81
C TRP A 57 -19.31 7.40 -7.83
N VAL A 58 -19.86 8.23 -8.69
CA VAL A 58 -20.91 7.87 -9.64
C VAL A 58 -20.44 8.07 -11.07
N GLU A 59 -21.00 7.26 -11.98
CA GLU A 59 -20.70 7.32 -13.41
C GLU A 59 -21.01 8.71 -13.98
N ALA A 60 -20.13 9.18 -14.88
CA ALA A 60 -20.28 10.45 -15.58
C ALA A 60 -21.28 10.36 -16.76
N PRO A 61 -22.04 11.44 -17.06
CA PRO A 61 -22.20 12.65 -16.26
C PRO A 61 -23.31 12.48 -15.21
N SER A 62 -23.14 13.09 -14.05
CA SER A 62 -24.12 13.01 -12.97
C SER A 62 -24.48 14.38 -12.40
N ALA A 63 -25.72 14.53 -11.93
CA ALA A 63 -26.16 15.71 -11.20
C ALA A 63 -25.43 15.89 -9.86
N THR A 64 -24.81 14.85 -9.33
CA THR A 64 -24.01 14.87 -8.09
C THR A 64 -22.58 15.34 -8.38
N THR A 65 -22.38 16.63 -8.69
CA THR A 65 -21.09 17.18 -9.13
C THR A 65 -19.93 16.93 -8.16
N ALA A 66 -20.21 16.76 -6.85
CA ALA A 66 -19.18 16.51 -5.86
C ALA A 66 -18.52 15.12 -5.97
N ARG A 67 -19.14 14.15 -6.64
CA ARG A 67 -18.66 12.76 -6.82
C ARG A 67 -18.93 12.23 -8.23
N ASP A 68 -19.09 13.11 -9.17
CA ASP A 68 -19.21 12.81 -10.60
C ASP A 68 -17.86 12.34 -11.16
N GLY A 69 -17.88 11.59 -12.24
CA GLY A 69 -16.70 11.25 -13.00
C GLY A 69 -16.15 9.84 -12.77
N LEU A 70 -16.84 8.93 -12.01
CA LEU A 70 -16.40 7.53 -11.99
C LEU A 70 -16.13 7.07 -13.41
N GLY A 71 -14.88 6.72 -13.65
CA GLY A 71 -14.34 6.59 -14.97
C GLY A 71 -14.79 5.34 -15.71
N PRO A 72 -14.43 5.23 -16.99
CA PRO A 72 -15.01 4.21 -17.86
C PRO A 72 -14.66 2.78 -17.44
N LEU A 73 -13.43 2.56 -16.96
CA LEU A 73 -12.91 1.25 -16.53
C LEU A 73 -12.40 1.36 -15.09
N PHE A 74 -12.93 0.56 -14.17
CA PHE A 74 -12.64 0.70 -12.75
C PHE A 74 -12.69 -0.62 -11.98
N ASN A 75 -12.08 -0.66 -10.78
CA ASN A 75 -12.11 -1.79 -9.86
C ASN A 75 -13.13 -1.58 -8.74
N ALA A 76 -13.25 -0.34 -8.24
CA ALA A 76 -14.16 0.03 -7.17
C ALA A 76 -14.62 1.48 -7.36
N ASN A 77 -15.73 1.85 -6.71
CA ASN A 77 -16.28 3.21 -6.75
C ASN A 77 -16.12 3.97 -5.43
N SER A 78 -15.42 3.41 -4.45
CA SER A 78 -15.07 4.06 -3.18
C SER A 78 -13.86 3.39 -2.55
N CYS A 79 -13.08 4.13 -1.77
CA CYS A 79 -11.89 3.59 -1.11
C CYS A 79 -12.25 2.51 -0.08
N ILE A 80 -13.35 2.70 0.65
CA ILE A 80 -13.81 1.73 1.67
C ILE A 80 -14.20 0.38 1.08
N SER A 81 -14.50 0.30 -0.22
CA SER A 81 -14.82 -0.97 -0.89
C SER A 81 -13.64 -1.94 -0.89
N CYS A 82 -12.40 -1.41 -0.95
CA CYS A 82 -11.16 -2.19 -0.90
C CYS A 82 -10.51 -2.16 0.49
N HIS A 83 -10.72 -1.09 1.27
CA HIS A 83 -10.17 -0.87 2.61
C HIS A 83 -11.25 -0.84 3.69
N PRO A 84 -11.92 -1.96 4.00
CA PRO A 84 -13.01 -1.99 4.98
C PRO A 84 -12.50 -1.52 6.35
N ASN A 85 -13.19 -0.53 6.95
CA ASN A 85 -12.79 0.10 8.22
C ASN A 85 -11.33 0.63 8.24
N ASN A 86 -10.79 1.07 7.09
CA ASN A 86 -9.39 1.44 6.86
C ASN A 86 -8.38 0.29 7.10
N ALA A 87 -8.86 -0.92 7.35
CA ALA A 87 -8.03 -2.10 7.46
C ALA A 87 -7.60 -2.62 6.08
N GLN A 88 -6.79 -3.65 6.09
CA GLN A 88 -6.45 -4.36 4.86
C GLN A 88 -7.67 -5.08 4.28
N GLY A 89 -7.64 -5.32 2.98
CA GLY A 89 -8.60 -6.17 2.30
C GLY A 89 -8.37 -7.65 2.56
N SER A 90 -9.19 -8.47 1.96
CA SER A 90 -9.10 -9.94 2.02
C SER A 90 -9.09 -10.51 0.61
N VAL A 91 -8.54 -11.71 0.45
CA VAL A 91 -8.51 -12.40 -0.85
C VAL A 91 -9.92 -12.73 -1.33
N TYR A 92 -10.75 -13.28 -0.45
CA TYR A 92 -12.11 -13.69 -0.78
C TYR A 92 -13.17 -12.91 -0.01
N THR A 93 -14.35 -12.76 -0.60
CA THR A 93 -15.57 -12.34 0.09
C THR A 93 -16.08 -13.46 1.00
N LYS A 94 -17.13 -13.19 1.78
CA LYS A 94 -17.80 -14.22 2.60
C LYS A 94 -18.40 -15.35 1.74
N ASP A 95 -18.80 -15.02 0.52
CA ASP A 95 -19.40 -15.96 -0.44
C ASP A 95 -18.35 -16.70 -1.29
N GLY A 96 -17.05 -16.57 -0.97
CA GLY A 96 -15.96 -17.26 -1.64
C GLY A 96 -15.55 -16.66 -2.99
N LEU A 97 -16.09 -15.52 -3.38
CA LEU A 97 -15.67 -14.81 -4.60
C LEU A 97 -14.40 -14.01 -4.34
N ILE A 98 -13.61 -13.77 -5.40
CA ILE A 98 -12.46 -12.86 -5.32
C ILE A 98 -12.93 -11.47 -4.88
N SER A 99 -12.31 -10.95 -3.85
CA SER A 99 -12.65 -9.64 -3.29
C SER A 99 -12.20 -8.50 -4.20
N ARG A 100 -12.95 -7.39 -4.21
CA ARG A 100 -12.53 -6.12 -4.83
C ARG A 100 -11.25 -5.54 -4.25
N SER A 101 -10.84 -6.01 -3.07
CA SER A 101 -9.57 -5.65 -2.45
C SER A 101 -8.35 -6.27 -3.14
N MET A 102 -8.56 -7.16 -4.10
CA MET A 102 -7.50 -7.78 -4.90
C MET A 102 -7.43 -7.07 -6.26
N VAL A 103 -6.23 -6.65 -6.63
CA VAL A 103 -5.94 -6.04 -7.93
C VAL A 103 -4.84 -6.82 -8.66
N ALA A 104 -4.96 -6.94 -9.98
CA ALA A 104 -3.92 -7.46 -10.84
C ALA A 104 -3.19 -6.29 -11.51
N ARG A 105 -1.95 -6.00 -11.08
CA ARG A 105 -1.04 -5.04 -11.70
C ARG A 105 -0.36 -5.69 -12.89
N LEU A 106 -0.27 -4.96 -14.00
CA LEU A 106 0.27 -5.46 -15.26
C LEU A 106 1.48 -4.64 -15.68
N SER A 107 2.52 -5.31 -16.16
CA SER A 107 3.69 -4.65 -16.73
C SER A 107 4.42 -5.58 -17.69
N ILE A 108 5.15 -4.99 -18.62
CA ILE A 108 6.12 -5.67 -19.48
C ILE A 108 7.53 -5.21 -19.14
N ASP A 109 8.53 -5.99 -19.51
CA ASP A 109 9.92 -5.57 -19.36
C ASP A 109 10.22 -4.35 -20.26
N ALA A 110 10.98 -3.38 -19.74
CA ALA A 110 11.36 -2.19 -20.48
C ALA A 110 12.34 -2.54 -21.61
N ASN A 111 12.25 -1.79 -22.72
CA ASN A 111 13.24 -1.77 -23.79
C ASN A 111 13.80 -0.36 -23.97
N ASP A 112 14.72 -0.17 -24.89
CA ASP A 112 15.43 1.10 -25.12
C ASP A 112 14.60 2.18 -25.84
N SER A 113 13.30 1.96 -26.10
CA SER A 113 12.45 2.96 -26.72
C SER A 113 12.26 4.19 -25.82
N LEU A 114 12.17 5.38 -26.44
CA LEU A 114 11.90 6.61 -25.69
C LEU A 114 10.61 6.55 -24.86
N GLN A 115 9.61 5.85 -25.36
CA GLN A 115 8.33 5.67 -24.64
C GLN A 115 8.53 4.86 -23.38
N HIS A 116 9.27 3.74 -23.41
CA HIS A 116 9.56 2.91 -22.24
C HIS A 116 10.44 3.67 -21.23
N GLN A 117 11.42 4.42 -21.69
CA GLN A 117 12.24 5.27 -20.81
C GLN A 117 11.38 6.32 -20.07
N GLN A 118 10.40 6.95 -20.75
CA GLN A 118 9.48 7.89 -20.12
C GLN A 118 8.59 7.20 -19.07
N TYR A 119 8.07 6.00 -19.37
CA TYR A 119 7.31 5.23 -18.40
C TYR A 119 8.15 4.87 -17.17
N MET A 120 9.36 4.36 -17.37
CA MET A 120 10.28 4.04 -16.27
C MET A 120 10.59 5.26 -15.41
N GLN A 121 10.82 6.42 -16.02
CA GLN A 121 11.10 7.65 -15.29
C GLN A 121 9.92 8.15 -14.46
N GLN A 122 8.69 8.10 -14.98
CA GLN A 122 7.52 8.73 -14.36
C GLN A 122 6.68 7.78 -13.52
N GLN A 123 6.59 6.50 -13.90
CA GLN A 123 5.74 5.50 -13.28
C GLN A 123 6.54 4.35 -12.65
N GLY A 124 7.81 4.18 -13.04
CA GLY A 124 8.68 3.11 -12.58
C GLY A 124 8.44 1.75 -13.21
N PHE A 125 7.54 1.64 -14.19
CA PHE A 125 7.22 0.41 -14.90
C PHE A 125 6.69 0.72 -16.30
N VAL A 126 6.72 -0.28 -17.18
CA VAL A 126 6.11 -0.19 -18.51
C VAL A 126 4.77 -0.95 -18.47
N PRO A 127 3.63 -0.28 -18.76
CA PRO A 127 2.32 -0.92 -18.77
C PRO A 127 2.15 -1.89 -19.96
N ASP A 128 1.24 -2.87 -19.83
CA ASP A 128 0.75 -3.64 -20.97
C ASP A 128 0.08 -2.71 -21.99
N GLU A 129 0.32 -2.94 -23.27
CA GLU A 129 -0.15 -2.04 -24.33
C GLU A 129 -1.68 -2.06 -24.50
N VAL A 130 -2.33 -3.17 -24.15
CA VAL A 130 -3.77 -3.39 -24.31
C VAL A 130 -4.53 -3.04 -23.04
N TYR A 131 -4.01 -3.47 -21.89
CA TYR A 131 -4.68 -3.43 -20.58
C TYR A 131 -4.09 -2.41 -19.60
N GLY A 132 -3.07 -1.67 -20.01
CA GLY A 132 -2.46 -0.66 -19.13
C GLY A 132 -1.67 -1.24 -17.96
N GLY A 133 -1.63 -0.51 -16.84
CA GLY A 133 -0.84 -0.87 -15.66
C GLY A 133 -1.60 -1.68 -14.60
N GLN A 134 -2.91 -1.86 -14.76
CA GLN A 134 -3.79 -2.59 -13.84
C GLN A 134 -5.06 -3.03 -14.54
N LEU A 135 -5.48 -4.28 -14.34
CA LEU A 135 -6.72 -4.81 -14.88
C LEU A 135 -7.94 -4.21 -14.19
N SER A 136 -8.88 -3.65 -14.94
CA SER A 136 -10.17 -3.15 -14.47
C SER A 136 -11.26 -4.21 -14.61
N ILE A 137 -11.90 -4.55 -13.49
CA ILE A 137 -12.91 -5.63 -13.41
C ILE A 137 -14.35 -5.14 -13.62
N ASN A 138 -14.54 -3.83 -13.79
CA ASN A 138 -15.83 -3.18 -14.07
C ASN A 138 -15.68 -2.18 -15.21
N GLY A 139 -16.77 -1.93 -15.91
CA GLY A 139 -16.94 -0.86 -16.87
C GLY A 139 -18.23 -0.09 -16.62
N VAL A 140 -18.27 1.19 -16.98
CA VAL A 140 -19.52 1.96 -17.00
C VAL A 140 -20.45 1.46 -18.12
N LYS A 141 -21.67 1.98 -18.19
CA LYS A 141 -22.62 1.60 -19.22
C LYS A 141 -21.99 1.66 -20.63
N ASP A 142 -22.19 0.61 -21.40
CA ASP A 142 -21.69 0.45 -22.78
C ASP A 142 -20.16 0.35 -22.93
N VAL A 143 -19.40 0.23 -21.82
CA VAL A 143 -17.96 -0.03 -21.81
C VAL A 143 -17.72 -1.42 -21.19
N PRO A 144 -17.28 -2.41 -21.98
CA PRO A 144 -16.93 -3.72 -21.42
C PRO A 144 -15.81 -3.61 -20.37
N TYR A 145 -15.91 -4.36 -19.27
CA TYR A 145 -14.79 -4.50 -18.34
C TYR A 145 -13.60 -5.17 -19.04
N GLU A 146 -12.40 -5.03 -18.50
CA GLU A 146 -11.19 -5.55 -19.15
C GLU A 146 -11.08 -7.07 -19.04
N GLY A 147 -11.36 -7.63 -17.87
CA GLY A 147 -11.25 -9.04 -17.59
C GLY A 147 -11.52 -9.34 -16.12
N LYS A 148 -11.24 -10.58 -15.71
CA LYS A 148 -11.37 -11.03 -14.32
C LYS A 148 -10.11 -11.73 -13.85
N LEU A 149 -9.79 -11.59 -12.56
CA LEU A 149 -8.72 -12.33 -11.89
C LEU A 149 -9.27 -13.64 -11.35
N LYS A 150 -8.58 -14.74 -11.63
CA LYS A 150 -8.78 -16.06 -11.03
C LYS A 150 -7.55 -16.45 -10.24
N ILE A 151 -7.73 -16.92 -9.02
CA ILE A 151 -6.66 -17.38 -8.13
C ILE A 151 -6.94 -18.84 -7.78
N THR A 152 -5.94 -19.69 -7.95
CA THR A 152 -5.96 -21.09 -7.48
C THR A 152 -4.76 -21.31 -6.57
N TYR A 153 -4.85 -22.29 -5.69
CA TYR A 153 -3.79 -22.60 -4.74
C TYR A 153 -3.45 -24.10 -4.78
N GLU A 154 -2.16 -24.37 -4.68
CA GLU A 154 -1.62 -25.68 -4.34
C GLU A 154 -1.07 -25.63 -2.91
N GLU A 155 -1.24 -26.73 -2.15
CA GLU A 155 -0.70 -26.85 -0.79
C GLU A 155 0.71 -27.47 -0.86
N LYS A 156 1.70 -26.72 -0.35
CA LYS A 156 3.10 -27.18 -0.26
C LYS A 156 3.46 -27.48 1.18
N PRO A 157 3.77 -28.73 1.56
CA PRO A 157 4.17 -29.06 2.92
C PRO A 157 5.55 -28.51 3.24
N ILE A 158 5.70 -27.94 4.43
CA ILE A 158 6.98 -27.58 5.07
C ILE A 158 7.07 -28.36 6.37
N GLN A 159 8.10 -29.19 6.49
CA GLN A 159 8.33 -30.00 7.69
C GLN A 159 9.36 -29.32 8.60
N TYR A 160 9.02 -29.23 9.85
CA TYR A 160 9.93 -28.79 10.91
C TYR A 160 10.86 -29.93 11.38
N PRO A 161 12.03 -29.64 11.99
CA PRO A 161 12.90 -30.66 12.55
C PRO A 161 12.25 -31.52 13.64
N ASP A 162 11.21 -31.00 14.34
CA ASP A 162 10.43 -31.75 15.33
C ASP A 162 9.38 -32.69 14.73
N GLY A 163 9.32 -32.77 13.39
CA GLY A 163 8.40 -33.63 12.63
C GLY A 163 7.02 -33.02 12.38
N SER A 164 6.70 -31.85 12.96
CA SER A 164 5.44 -31.16 12.64
C SER A 164 5.46 -30.60 11.22
N VAL A 165 4.29 -30.46 10.60
CA VAL A 165 4.13 -30.02 9.20
C VAL A 165 3.16 -28.83 9.11
N VAL A 166 3.56 -27.82 8.37
CA VAL A 166 2.71 -26.69 7.98
C VAL A 166 2.55 -26.68 6.45
N TYR A 167 1.37 -26.38 5.96
CA TYR A 167 1.08 -26.33 4.53
C TYR A 167 1.01 -24.89 4.06
N LEU A 168 1.84 -24.50 3.10
CA LEU A 168 1.83 -23.17 2.48
C LEU A 168 0.96 -23.17 1.23
N ARG A 169 0.14 -22.14 1.03
CA ARG A 169 -0.64 -21.94 -0.20
C ARG A 169 0.23 -21.31 -1.29
N VAL A 170 0.55 -22.06 -2.33
CA VAL A 170 1.24 -21.55 -3.53
C VAL A 170 0.20 -21.04 -4.52
N PRO A 171 0.09 -19.73 -4.78
CA PRO A 171 -0.89 -19.19 -5.69
C PRO A 171 -0.50 -19.36 -7.15
N THR A 172 -1.51 -19.59 -8.00
CA THR A 172 -1.44 -19.41 -9.46
C THR A 172 -2.49 -18.38 -9.86
N TYR A 173 -2.08 -17.43 -10.68
CA TYR A 173 -2.90 -16.31 -11.15
C TYR A 173 -3.22 -16.45 -12.63
N GLU A 174 -4.47 -16.28 -13.00
CA GLU A 174 -4.94 -16.31 -14.37
C GLU A 174 -5.87 -15.11 -14.61
N LEU A 175 -5.70 -14.42 -15.75
CA LEU A 175 -6.65 -13.43 -16.20
C LEU A 175 -7.60 -14.09 -17.22
N ILE A 176 -8.89 -14.03 -16.94
CA ILE A 176 -9.94 -14.67 -17.72
C ILE A 176 -10.94 -13.65 -18.24
N GLU A 177 -11.75 -14.04 -19.20
CA GLU A 177 -12.81 -13.19 -19.79
C GLU A 177 -12.26 -11.85 -20.29
N LEU A 178 -11.12 -11.87 -20.98
CA LEU A 178 -10.45 -10.68 -21.53
C LEU A 178 -11.24 -10.11 -22.73
N ASN A 179 -11.69 -8.83 -22.62
CA ASN A 179 -12.59 -8.22 -23.61
C ASN A 179 -11.90 -7.33 -24.65
N TYR A 180 -10.59 -7.05 -24.51
CA TYR A 180 -9.87 -6.12 -25.41
C TYR A 180 -8.76 -6.81 -26.21
N GLY A 181 -8.74 -8.15 -26.22
CA GLY A 181 -7.77 -8.94 -26.95
C GLY A 181 -6.80 -9.70 -26.04
N LYS A 182 -5.69 -10.17 -26.59
CA LYS A 182 -4.68 -10.92 -25.85
C LYS A 182 -3.73 -9.95 -25.13
N LEU A 183 -3.30 -10.34 -23.92
CA LEU A 183 -2.16 -9.74 -23.26
C LEU A 183 -0.89 -9.91 -24.11
N ASN A 184 0.07 -9.01 -23.94
CA ASN A 184 1.42 -9.25 -24.42
C ASN A 184 1.97 -10.53 -23.74
N ALA A 185 2.66 -11.39 -24.53
CA ALA A 185 3.18 -12.66 -24.01
C ALA A 185 4.15 -12.51 -22.83
N ASN A 186 4.78 -11.34 -22.70
CA ASN A 186 5.73 -11.02 -21.66
C ASN A 186 5.11 -10.20 -20.51
N THR A 187 3.77 -10.10 -20.44
CA THR A 187 3.12 -9.36 -19.36
C THR A 187 3.22 -10.11 -18.04
N SER A 188 3.87 -9.49 -17.07
CA SER A 188 3.87 -9.93 -15.68
C SER A 188 2.55 -9.56 -15.02
N ILE A 189 2.00 -10.49 -14.23
CA ILE A 189 0.76 -10.34 -13.46
C ILE A 189 1.13 -10.28 -11.98
N SER A 190 1.18 -9.08 -11.41
CA SER A 190 1.46 -8.84 -10.00
C SER A 190 0.16 -8.66 -9.22
N VAL A 191 -0.26 -9.69 -8.51
CA VAL A 191 -1.50 -9.66 -7.71
C VAL A 191 -1.22 -9.06 -6.35
N ARG A 192 -2.03 -8.07 -5.96
CA ARG A 192 -1.85 -7.34 -4.70
C ARG A 192 -3.15 -7.14 -3.98
N LYS A 193 -3.10 -7.28 -2.68
CA LYS A 193 -4.19 -7.02 -1.75
C LYS A 193 -4.13 -5.57 -1.26
N ALA A 194 -5.28 -4.95 -1.02
CA ALA A 194 -5.34 -3.63 -0.40
C ALA A 194 -4.73 -3.66 1.01
N PRO A 195 -3.69 -2.84 1.33
CA PRO A 195 -3.05 -2.80 2.64
C PRO A 195 -3.91 -2.03 3.66
N ALA A 196 -3.59 -2.16 4.95
CA ALA A 196 -4.16 -1.30 5.99
C ALA A 196 -3.68 0.15 5.82
N LEU A 197 -4.58 1.11 6.09
CA LEU A 197 -4.35 2.54 5.91
C LEU A 197 -4.11 3.27 7.24
N ILE A 198 -3.42 2.63 8.16
CA ILE A 198 -3.10 3.17 9.49
C ILE A 198 -1.67 3.72 9.53
N GLY A 199 -1.45 4.69 10.40
CA GLY A 199 -0.11 5.24 10.65
C GLY A 199 0.50 6.06 9.52
N LEU A 200 -0.24 6.34 8.45
CA LEU A 200 0.29 7.03 7.28
C LEU A 200 0.82 8.44 7.61
N GLY A 201 0.19 9.14 8.54
CA GLY A 201 0.66 10.43 9.03
C GLY A 201 1.98 10.34 9.80
N TRP A 202 2.24 9.23 10.50
CA TRP A 202 3.51 9.00 11.18
C TRP A 202 4.63 8.69 10.21
N VAL A 203 4.37 7.87 9.19
CA VAL A 203 5.33 7.61 8.10
C VAL A 203 5.74 8.91 7.40
N ASP A 204 4.81 9.82 7.20
CA ASP A 204 5.07 11.13 6.59
C ASP A 204 6.00 12.02 7.44
N GLN A 205 6.04 11.79 8.76
CA GLN A 205 6.92 12.50 9.70
C GLN A 205 8.31 11.87 9.86
N ILE A 206 8.58 10.72 9.24
CA ILE A 206 9.92 10.12 9.19
C ILE A 206 10.67 10.80 8.04
N SER A 207 11.82 11.40 8.34
CA SER A 207 12.61 12.06 7.30
C SER A 207 13.23 11.07 6.31
N ASP A 208 13.49 11.51 5.09
CA ASP A 208 14.16 10.71 4.07
C ASP A 208 15.56 10.30 4.57
N GLU A 209 16.27 11.19 5.28
CA GLU A 209 17.59 10.92 5.85
C GLU A 209 17.57 9.80 6.89
N ALA A 210 16.50 9.71 7.70
CA ALA A 210 16.36 8.66 8.71
C ALA A 210 16.16 7.27 8.06
N ILE A 211 15.49 7.20 6.91
CA ILE A 211 15.35 5.96 6.14
C ILE A 211 16.68 5.61 5.46
N LEU A 212 17.31 6.58 4.79
CA LEU A 212 18.57 6.40 4.07
C LEU A 212 19.74 6.02 5.01
N ALA A 213 19.67 6.39 6.28
CA ALA A 213 20.67 6.00 7.28
C ALA A 213 20.72 4.48 7.54
N ASN A 214 19.68 3.73 7.14
CA ASN A 214 19.63 2.28 7.26
C ASN A 214 20.01 1.56 5.95
N GLU A 215 20.29 2.28 4.85
CA GLU A 215 20.72 1.65 3.59
C GLU A 215 22.09 0.96 3.74
N ASP A 216 22.18 -0.26 3.25
CA ASP A 216 23.45 -1.00 3.07
C ASP A 216 23.45 -1.78 1.77
N VAL A 217 23.34 -1.06 0.64
CA VAL A 217 23.18 -1.64 -0.71
C VAL A 217 24.30 -2.62 -1.08
N GLU A 218 25.48 -2.45 -0.50
CA GLU A 218 26.68 -3.26 -0.79
C GLU A 218 26.94 -4.33 0.29
N ASP A 219 26.01 -4.52 1.25
CA ASP A 219 26.19 -5.47 2.37
C ASP A 219 27.57 -5.32 3.05
N LYS A 220 27.90 -4.10 3.47
CA LYS A 220 29.23 -3.76 4.05
C LYS A 220 29.51 -4.45 5.36
N ASN A 221 28.47 -4.77 6.12
CA ASN A 221 28.56 -5.47 7.40
C ASN A 221 28.63 -7.01 7.21
N HIS A 222 28.43 -7.52 5.98
CA HIS A 222 28.47 -8.92 5.58
C HIS A 222 27.48 -9.81 6.33
N ASP A 223 26.27 -9.28 6.64
CA ASP A 223 25.18 -10.05 7.26
C ASP A 223 24.24 -10.71 6.24
N GLY A 224 24.43 -10.45 4.95
CA GLY A 224 23.65 -10.97 3.84
C GLY A 224 22.35 -10.18 3.59
N ILE A 225 22.26 -8.96 4.14
CA ILE A 225 21.09 -8.07 4.01
C ILE A 225 21.52 -6.75 3.36
N SER A 226 21.00 -6.46 2.17
CA SER A 226 21.39 -5.31 1.33
C SER A 226 20.22 -4.36 1.10
N GLY A 227 19.61 -3.87 2.18
CA GLY A 227 18.46 -2.96 2.10
C GLY A 227 18.76 -1.67 1.34
N LYS A 228 17.87 -1.31 0.39
CA LYS A 228 17.99 -0.06 -0.39
C LYS A 228 16.68 0.72 -0.44
N ALA A 229 16.73 2.05 -0.44
CA ALA A 229 15.55 2.89 -0.65
C ALA A 229 15.13 2.86 -2.12
N ASN A 230 13.81 2.88 -2.37
CA ASN A 230 13.29 3.09 -3.71
C ASN A 230 13.28 4.60 -4.04
N ARG A 231 14.01 5.01 -5.07
CA ARG A 231 14.04 6.40 -5.55
C ARG A 231 12.99 6.58 -6.63
N VAL A 232 11.92 7.29 -6.28
CA VAL A 232 10.69 7.35 -7.05
C VAL A 232 10.37 8.76 -7.52
N TYR A 233 9.64 8.89 -8.62
CA TYR A 233 9.19 10.20 -9.09
C TYR A 233 8.10 10.78 -8.21
N SER A 234 8.30 12.01 -7.75
CA SER A 234 7.30 12.78 -7.01
C SER A 234 6.64 13.81 -7.93
N PHE A 235 5.33 13.68 -8.14
CA PHE A 235 4.56 14.68 -8.90
C PHE A 235 4.52 16.05 -8.20
N GLU A 236 4.65 16.10 -6.88
CA GLU A 236 4.65 17.33 -6.10
C GLU A 236 5.99 18.06 -6.21
N LYS A 237 7.11 17.34 -6.10
CA LYS A 237 8.47 17.89 -6.21
C LYS A 237 8.92 18.05 -7.67
N LYS A 238 8.22 17.42 -8.64
CA LYS A 238 8.62 17.29 -10.05
C LYS A 238 10.05 16.74 -10.20
N GLY A 239 10.39 15.75 -9.40
CA GLY A 239 11.72 15.16 -9.31
C GLY A 239 11.69 13.89 -8.47
N PHE A 240 12.86 13.30 -8.20
CA PHE A 240 12.96 12.08 -7.40
C PHE A 240 12.89 12.37 -5.89
N ALA A 241 12.31 11.42 -5.17
CA ALA A 241 12.20 11.40 -3.70
C ALA A 241 12.31 9.96 -3.20
N VAL A 242 12.49 9.77 -1.90
CA VAL A 242 12.45 8.45 -1.26
C VAL A 242 11.01 7.95 -1.24
N GLY A 243 10.79 6.76 -1.78
CA GLY A 243 9.52 6.06 -1.71
C GLY A 243 9.27 5.50 -0.31
N LYS A 244 8.04 5.64 0.20
CA LYS A 244 7.66 5.22 1.56
C LYS A 244 6.41 4.34 1.56
N TYR A 245 5.56 4.49 0.55
CA TYR A 245 4.24 3.87 0.50
C TYR A 245 4.17 2.81 -0.60
N THR A 246 3.14 1.98 -0.56
CA THR A 246 2.94 0.77 -1.37
C THR A 246 3.82 -0.41 -0.96
N TYR A 247 3.59 -1.59 -1.55
CA TYR A 247 4.37 -2.81 -1.27
C TYR A 247 5.81 -2.76 -1.78
N LYS A 248 6.11 -1.93 -2.78
CA LYS A 248 7.46 -1.75 -3.34
C LYS A 248 8.01 -0.33 -3.07
N ALA A 249 7.48 0.37 -2.07
CA ALA A 249 7.88 1.76 -1.76
C ALA A 249 7.85 2.67 -3.01
N SER A 250 6.91 2.45 -3.93
CA SER A 250 6.90 3.11 -5.25
C SER A 250 6.27 4.51 -5.25
N VAL A 251 5.91 5.05 -4.08
CA VAL A 251 5.25 6.35 -3.95
C VAL A 251 5.80 7.11 -2.74
N PRO A 252 6.12 8.42 -2.88
CA PRO A 252 6.79 9.18 -1.81
C PRO A 252 5.84 9.81 -0.80
N THR A 253 4.57 10.09 -1.14
CA THR A 253 3.60 10.75 -0.27
C THR A 253 2.23 10.08 -0.31
N VAL A 254 1.45 10.25 0.78
CA VAL A 254 0.06 9.77 0.86
C VAL A 254 -0.79 10.39 -0.24
N LYS A 255 -0.61 11.69 -0.51
CA LYS A 255 -1.36 12.40 -1.56
C LYS A 255 -1.09 11.84 -2.97
N ASN A 256 0.17 11.52 -3.30
CA ASN A 256 0.50 10.85 -4.56
C ASN A 256 -0.18 9.47 -4.65
N GLN A 257 -0.20 8.70 -3.54
CA GLN A 257 -0.87 7.40 -3.51
C GLN A 257 -2.39 7.53 -3.68
N ILE A 258 -3.02 8.52 -3.07
CA ILE A 258 -4.47 8.77 -3.25
C ILE A 258 -4.76 9.08 -4.72
N ALA A 259 -3.95 9.92 -5.37
CA ALA A 259 -4.12 10.23 -6.79
C ALA A 259 -3.91 9.02 -7.70
N ASN A 260 -2.93 8.16 -7.38
CA ASN A 260 -2.70 6.90 -8.08
C ASN A 260 -3.90 5.93 -7.92
N ALA A 261 -4.49 5.86 -6.71
CA ALA A 261 -5.68 5.05 -6.45
C ALA A 261 -6.90 5.58 -7.22
N PHE A 262 -7.12 6.89 -7.25
CA PHE A 262 -8.17 7.49 -8.06
C PHE A 262 -8.00 7.15 -9.54
N HIS A 263 -6.79 7.26 -10.07
CA HIS A 263 -6.51 6.95 -11.47
C HIS A 263 -6.66 5.45 -11.79
N ASN A 264 -5.99 4.58 -11.04
CA ASN A 264 -5.93 3.15 -11.36
C ASN A 264 -7.18 2.37 -10.94
N ASP A 265 -7.79 2.73 -9.77
CA ASP A 265 -8.88 1.94 -9.20
C ASP A 265 -10.26 2.48 -9.60
N MET A 266 -10.36 3.77 -9.95
CA MET A 266 -11.63 4.46 -10.26
C MET A 266 -11.63 5.19 -11.61
N SER A 267 -10.49 5.25 -12.31
CA SER A 267 -10.28 6.00 -13.56
C SER A 267 -10.67 7.49 -13.46
N LEU A 268 -10.46 8.08 -12.27
CA LEU A 268 -10.75 9.49 -12.01
C LEU A 268 -9.50 10.34 -12.25
N THR A 269 -9.71 11.47 -12.91
CA THR A 269 -8.65 12.45 -13.20
C THR A 269 -8.33 13.32 -11.97
N THR A 270 -7.05 13.67 -11.83
CA THR A 270 -6.52 14.54 -10.79
C THR A 270 -5.49 15.48 -11.40
N LYS A 271 -4.98 16.45 -10.66
CA LYS A 271 -3.85 17.29 -11.12
C LYS A 271 -2.58 16.49 -11.45
N PHE A 272 -2.44 15.25 -10.93
CA PHE A 272 -1.30 14.37 -11.18
C PHE A 272 -1.56 13.40 -12.33
N HIS A 273 -2.82 13.11 -12.63
CA HIS A 273 -3.27 12.24 -13.72
C HIS A 273 -4.41 12.93 -14.46
N LEU A 274 -4.04 13.60 -15.56
CA LEU A 274 -4.98 14.44 -16.35
C LEU A 274 -5.82 13.64 -17.35
N LYS A 275 -5.62 12.33 -17.46
CA LYS A 275 -6.32 11.44 -18.38
C LYS A 275 -6.84 10.23 -17.63
N ASP A 276 -7.91 9.63 -18.13
CA ASP A 276 -8.39 8.32 -17.68
C ASP A 276 -7.33 7.23 -17.91
N ASN A 277 -7.55 6.07 -17.30
CA ASN A 277 -6.68 4.90 -17.46
C ASN A 277 -6.88 4.15 -18.80
N CYS A 278 -7.70 4.63 -19.72
CA CYS A 278 -7.95 4.01 -21.02
C CYS A 278 -6.70 3.90 -21.89
N THR A 279 -6.46 2.73 -22.47
CA THR A 279 -5.41 2.55 -23.47
C THR A 279 -5.88 2.94 -24.87
N LYS A 280 -4.94 3.08 -25.83
CA LYS A 280 -5.25 3.46 -27.20
C LYS A 280 -6.16 2.46 -27.95
N THR A 281 -6.18 1.21 -27.53
CA THR A 281 -6.96 0.12 -28.11
C THR A 281 -8.40 0.09 -27.61
N GLN A 282 -8.68 0.67 -26.46
CA GLN A 282 -9.97 0.62 -25.75
C GLN A 282 -10.93 1.73 -26.23
N LYS A 283 -11.45 1.60 -27.45
CA LYS A 283 -12.26 2.66 -28.10
C LYS A 283 -13.52 3.04 -27.34
N ALA A 284 -14.23 2.05 -26.75
CA ALA A 284 -15.41 2.32 -25.93
C ALA A 284 -15.04 3.18 -24.69
N CYS A 285 -13.93 2.85 -24.03
CA CYS A 285 -13.40 3.61 -22.91
C CYS A 285 -13.06 5.06 -23.29
N LEU A 286 -12.31 5.24 -24.38
CA LEU A 286 -11.91 6.58 -24.87
C LEU A 286 -13.09 7.48 -25.26
N ASN A 287 -14.21 6.87 -25.72
CA ASN A 287 -15.41 7.58 -26.16
C ASN A 287 -16.50 7.68 -25.08
N ALA A 288 -16.26 7.13 -23.89
CA ALA A 288 -17.22 7.19 -22.79
C ALA A 288 -17.53 8.64 -22.36
N PRO A 289 -18.74 8.90 -21.85
CA PRO A 289 -19.09 10.21 -21.31
C PRO A 289 -18.09 10.67 -20.23
N LYS A 290 -17.86 11.97 -20.16
CA LYS A 290 -16.97 12.61 -19.17
C LYS A 290 -17.78 13.41 -18.16
N ALA A 291 -17.23 13.67 -16.98
CA ALA A 291 -17.78 14.64 -16.04
C ALA A 291 -17.82 16.05 -16.64
N TYR A 292 -18.60 16.93 -16.04
CA TYR A 292 -18.69 18.32 -16.46
C TYR A 292 -17.42 19.12 -16.16
N ASP A 293 -16.73 18.76 -15.07
CA ASP A 293 -15.47 19.38 -14.67
C ASP A 293 -14.29 18.80 -15.45
N ALA A 294 -13.30 19.63 -15.77
CA ALA A 294 -12.08 19.19 -16.46
C ALA A 294 -11.22 18.23 -15.63
N ILE A 295 -11.39 18.25 -14.32
CA ILE A 295 -10.71 17.36 -13.34
C ILE A 295 -11.76 16.85 -12.37
N ASP A 296 -11.95 15.53 -12.31
CA ASP A 296 -12.97 14.89 -11.47
C ASP A 296 -12.69 15.09 -9.97
N VAL A 297 -11.41 15.02 -9.58
CA VAL A 297 -10.97 15.18 -8.18
C VAL A 297 -10.08 16.40 -8.02
N PRO A 298 -10.64 17.60 -7.77
CA PRO A 298 -9.86 18.80 -7.53
C PRO A 298 -9.05 18.72 -6.23
N ASN A 299 -8.02 19.58 -6.10
CA ASN A 299 -7.05 19.53 -5.01
C ASN A 299 -7.65 19.53 -3.61
N ASN A 300 -8.68 20.33 -3.36
CA ASN A 300 -9.34 20.40 -2.06
C ASN A 300 -9.91 19.05 -1.61
N ARG A 301 -10.38 18.21 -2.53
CA ARG A 301 -10.87 16.86 -2.24
C ARG A 301 -9.71 15.91 -1.95
N LEU A 302 -8.62 15.97 -2.74
CA LEU A 302 -7.38 15.24 -2.46
C LEU A 302 -6.82 15.59 -1.10
N ASP A 303 -6.74 16.90 -0.77
CA ASP A 303 -6.21 17.41 0.49
C ASP A 303 -7.08 16.99 1.69
N ALA A 304 -8.39 16.89 1.50
CA ALA A 304 -9.29 16.42 2.56
C ALA A 304 -9.09 14.93 2.87
N ILE A 305 -8.94 14.09 1.82
CA ILE A 305 -8.70 12.64 1.99
C ILE A 305 -7.30 12.40 2.58
N ASP A 306 -6.29 13.13 2.11
CA ASP A 306 -4.92 13.07 2.66
C ASP A 306 -4.93 13.40 4.16
N PHE A 307 -5.62 14.48 4.54
CA PHE A 307 -5.77 14.86 5.94
C PHE A 307 -6.51 13.80 6.75
N TYR A 308 -7.62 13.23 6.22
CA TYR A 308 -8.33 12.14 6.87
C TYR A 308 -7.42 10.97 7.19
N LEU A 309 -6.68 10.47 6.20
CA LEU A 309 -5.80 9.32 6.36
C LEU A 309 -4.62 9.59 7.30
N LYS A 310 -4.08 10.80 7.29
CA LYS A 310 -2.95 11.18 8.15
C LYS A 310 -3.35 11.40 9.60
N THR A 311 -4.62 11.67 9.86
CA THR A 311 -5.16 11.91 11.22
C THR A 311 -5.80 10.69 11.87
N LEU A 312 -5.64 9.50 11.26
CA LEU A 312 -6.07 8.23 11.86
C LEU A 312 -5.09 7.79 12.95
N LYS A 313 -5.63 7.38 14.09
CA LYS A 313 -4.85 6.76 15.18
C LYS A 313 -4.27 5.43 14.75
N ILE A 314 -3.12 5.08 15.31
CA ILE A 314 -2.61 3.70 15.28
C ILE A 314 -2.88 3.03 16.61
N PRO A 315 -3.26 1.75 16.61
CA PRO A 315 -3.25 0.95 17.83
C PRO A 315 -1.78 0.68 18.19
N VAL A 316 -1.25 1.47 19.10
CA VAL A 316 0.08 1.22 19.68
C VAL A 316 -0.13 0.38 20.93
N VAL A 317 0.40 -0.82 20.91
CA VAL A 317 0.46 -1.71 22.07
C VAL A 317 1.92 -2.06 22.31
N GLU A 318 2.39 -1.82 23.52
CA GLU A 318 3.69 -2.37 23.95
C GLU A 318 3.47 -3.85 24.27
N SER A 319 4.12 -4.72 23.51
CA SER A 319 4.03 -6.16 23.75
C SER A 319 4.59 -6.50 25.13
N LYS A 320 3.88 -7.37 25.84
CA LYS A 320 4.31 -7.91 27.14
C LYS A 320 5.13 -9.18 27.00
N ASN A 321 5.14 -9.81 25.84
CA ASN A 321 5.87 -11.04 25.58
C ASN A 321 7.37 -10.75 25.34
N GLN A 322 8.13 -10.69 26.46
CA GLN A 322 9.58 -10.42 26.40
C GLN A 322 10.38 -11.58 25.80
N GLU A 323 9.94 -12.84 25.95
CA GLU A 323 10.57 -14.01 25.32
C GLU A 323 10.44 -13.94 23.81
N GLY A 324 9.23 -13.68 23.28
CA GLY A 324 8.98 -13.52 21.86
C GLY A 324 9.76 -12.34 21.26
N LYS A 325 9.86 -11.22 22.01
CA LYS A 325 10.67 -10.07 21.59
C LYS A 325 12.16 -10.43 21.51
N ALA A 326 12.69 -11.13 22.50
CA ALA A 326 14.09 -11.55 22.49
C ALA A 326 14.39 -12.52 21.34
N LEU A 327 13.46 -13.41 21.00
CA LEU A 327 13.57 -14.29 19.83
C LEU A 327 13.53 -13.47 18.53
N PHE A 328 12.64 -12.49 18.40
CA PHE A 328 12.58 -11.60 17.24
C PHE A 328 13.91 -10.91 16.97
N ASP A 329 14.55 -10.39 18.02
CA ASP A 329 15.86 -9.75 17.93
C ASP A 329 16.97 -10.79 17.60
N ALA A 330 16.98 -11.94 18.28
CA ALA A 330 18.02 -12.97 18.14
C ALA A 330 18.01 -13.69 16.78
N LEU A 331 16.83 -13.83 16.14
CA LEU A 331 16.71 -14.49 14.84
C LEU A 331 17.03 -13.55 13.65
N GLY A 332 17.33 -12.27 13.90
CA GLY A 332 17.63 -11.29 12.86
C GLY A 332 16.39 -10.64 12.21
N CYS A 333 15.18 -10.84 12.73
CA CYS A 333 13.98 -10.18 12.21
C CYS A 333 14.09 -8.65 12.31
N ALA A 334 14.74 -8.15 13.35
CA ALA A 334 14.98 -6.73 13.60
C ALA A 334 15.96 -6.06 12.62
N SER A 335 16.68 -6.82 11.79
CA SER A 335 17.59 -6.26 10.77
C SER A 335 16.82 -5.49 9.66
N CYS A 336 15.63 -5.99 9.28
CA CYS A 336 14.71 -5.30 8.35
C CYS A 336 13.55 -4.65 9.12
N HIS A 337 12.95 -5.38 10.06
CA HIS A 337 11.86 -4.87 10.90
C HIS A 337 12.40 -4.08 12.09
N ILE A 338 13.16 -2.99 11.83
CA ILE A 338 13.72 -2.16 12.90
C ILE A 338 12.60 -1.65 13.80
N PRO A 339 12.74 -1.70 15.13
CA PRO A 339 11.60 -1.47 16.03
C PRO A 339 10.97 -0.08 15.92
N SER A 340 11.77 0.98 15.71
CA SER A 340 11.25 2.33 15.78
C SER A 340 12.06 3.36 15.02
N PHE A 341 11.39 4.44 14.60
CA PHE A 341 11.99 5.69 14.13
C PHE A 341 11.79 6.84 15.11
N LYS A 342 12.65 7.84 15.02
CA LYS A 342 12.37 9.19 15.54
C LYS A 342 11.73 10.00 14.43
N THR A 343 10.61 10.64 14.74
CA THR A 343 9.93 11.58 13.85
C THR A 343 10.65 12.93 13.81
N ASN A 344 10.28 13.79 12.87
CA ASN A 344 10.75 15.19 12.81
C ASN A 344 10.47 15.96 14.11
N ASN A 345 9.42 15.59 14.85
CA ASN A 345 9.07 16.18 16.16
C ASN A 345 9.81 15.51 17.34
N LYS A 346 10.82 14.65 17.04
CA LYS A 346 11.62 13.89 18.03
C LYS A 346 10.84 12.85 18.84
N GLU A 347 9.60 12.57 18.50
CA GLU A 347 8.82 11.48 19.08
C GLU A 347 9.32 10.13 18.55
N ARG A 348 9.27 9.08 19.36
CA ARG A 348 9.61 7.73 18.95
C ARG A 348 8.34 6.99 18.56
N VAL A 349 8.31 6.44 17.35
CA VAL A 349 7.20 5.65 16.83
C VAL A 349 7.66 4.23 16.57
N TYR A 350 6.97 3.26 17.17
CA TYR A 350 7.27 1.82 17.02
C TYR A 350 6.55 1.30 15.78
N ILE A 351 7.30 1.07 14.71
CA ILE A 351 6.80 0.74 13.37
C ILE A 351 7.13 -0.68 12.97
N TYR A 352 8.28 -1.19 13.41
CA TYR A 352 8.86 -2.48 13.01
C TYR A 352 9.02 -2.57 11.48
N SER A 353 9.72 -1.60 10.90
CA SER A 353 10.04 -1.51 9.46
C SER A 353 11.16 -0.49 9.26
N ASP A 354 12.08 -0.74 8.35
CA ASP A 354 13.09 0.21 7.87
C ASP A 354 12.64 0.99 6.62
N PHE A 355 11.51 0.59 5.99
CA PHE A 355 10.98 1.10 4.72
C PHE A 355 11.87 0.84 3.50
N LEU A 356 12.92 0.03 3.62
CA LEU A 356 13.80 -0.33 2.53
C LEU A 356 13.24 -1.53 1.74
N LEU A 357 13.77 -1.67 0.53
CA LEU A 357 13.55 -2.81 -0.34
C LEU A 357 14.56 -3.90 0.01
N HIS A 358 14.06 -5.14 0.12
CA HIS A 358 14.86 -6.33 0.31
C HIS A 358 14.47 -7.40 -0.69
N ASP A 359 15.45 -8.14 -1.20
CA ASP A 359 15.20 -9.30 -2.06
C ASP A 359 14.65 -10.45 -1.20
N MET A 360 13.38 -10.79 -1.45
CA MET A 360 12.67 -11.86 -0.75
C MET A 360 12.72 -13.20 -1.49
N GLY A 361 13.53 -13.29 -2.54
CA GLY A 361 13.74 -14.50 -3.33
C GLY A 361 12.60 -14.80 -4.33
N ASP A 362 12.85 -15.78 -5.18
CA ASP A 362 11.97 -16.15 -6.32
C ASP A 362 10.55 -16.54 -5.89
N ALA A 363 10.40 -17.15 -4.71
CA ALA A 363 9.10 -17.60 -4.22
C ALA A 363 8.10 -16.45 -3.95
N LEU A 364 8.60 -15.25 -3.69
CA LEU A 364 7.80 -14.03 -3.52
C LEU A 364 7.91 -13.06 -4.70
N SER A 365 8.67 -13.39 -5.75
CA SER A 365 8.77 -12.55 -6.95
C SER A 365 7.40 -12.43 -7.64
N ASP A 366 7.02 -11.21 -8.02
CA ASP A 366 5.81 -10.91 -8.79
C ASP A 366 6.10 -10.58 -10.26
N GLY A 367 7.36 -10.65 -10.67
CA GLY A 367 7.81 -10.35 -12.03
C GLY A 367 7.80 -8.86 -12.40
N ARG A 368 7.34 -7.95 -11.51
CA ARG A 368 7.16 -6.53 -11.79
C ARG A 368 8.26 -5.68 -11.17
N VAL A 369 8.85 -4.81 -11.99
CA VAL A 369 9.74 -3.72 -11.57
C VAL A 369 8.92 -2.47 -11.23
N GLU A 370 9.27 -1.73 -10.18
CA GLU A 370 8.71 -0.42 -9.86
C GLU A 370 9.83 0.55 -9.43
N PHE A 371 10.31 1.40 -10.32
CA PHE A 371 11.50 2.24 -10.16
C PHE A 371 12.74 1.39 -9.85
N ASP A 372 13.41 1.59 -8.69
CA ASP A 372 14.58 0.80 -8.30
C ASP A 372 14.21 -0.57 -7.75
N ALA A 373 12.93 -0.81 -7.40
CA ALA A 373 12.47 -2.10 -6.88
C ALA A 373 12.43 -3.17 -7.98
N GLN A 374 13.23 -4.21 -7.83
CA GLN A 374 13.28 -5.35 -8.74
C GLN A 374 12.12 -6.33 -8.47
N LYS A 375 12.03 -7.37 -9.33
CA LYS A 375 10.93 -8.34 -9.37
C LYS A 375 10.66 -9.03 -8.03
N SER A 376 11.71 -9.43 -7.30
CA SER A 376 11.66 -10.11 -6.00
C SER A 376 11.81 -9.19 -4.79
N GLU A 377 12.03 -7.89 -5.03
CA GLU A 377 12.23 -6.92 -3.94
C GLU A 377 10.92 -6.34 -3.44
N TRP A 378 10.80 -6.27 -2.11
CA TRP A 378 9.65 -5.76 -1.39
C TRP A 378 10.07 -4.83 -0.27
N ARG A 379 9.28 -3.78 -0.07
CA ARG A 379 9.45 -2.89 1.09
C ARG A 379 9.10 -3.65 2.37
N THR A 380 9.95 -3.56 3.38
CA THR A 380 9.63 -4.05 4.72
C THR A 380 8.29 -3.51 5.20
N ALA A 381 7.34 -4.40 5.44
CA ALA A 381 6.01 -4.02 5.90
C ALA A 381 6.05 -3.57 7.37
N PRO A 382 5.43 -2.44 7.74
CA PRO A 382 5.18 -2.11 9.13
C PRO A 382 4.38 -3.21 9.83
N LEU A 383 4.77 -3.60 11.06
CA LEU A 383 4.07 -4.64 11.80
C LEU A 383 3.08 -4.10 12.84
N TRP A 384 2.92 -2.79 12.93
CA TRP A 384 1.95 -2.19 13.84
C TRP A 384 0.50 -2.53 13.49
N GLY A 385 -0.32 -2.67 14.50
CA GLY A 385 -1.77 -2.89 14.36
C GLY A 385 -2.17 -4.31 13.95
N ILE A 386 -1.24 -5.26 13.91
CA ILE A 386 -1.54 -6.68 13.65
C ILE A 386 -2.60 -7.19 14.63
N ASN A 387 -2.48 -6.82 15.93
CA ASN A 387 -3.43 -7.18 16.99
C ASN A 387 -4.89 -6.77 16.73
N SER A 388 -5.09 -5.80 15.85
CA SER A 388 -6.41 -5.21 15.57
C SER A 388 -6.99 -5.62 14.21
N LEU A 389 -6.19 -6.21 13.31
CA LEU A 389 -6.60 -6.51 11.93
C LEU A 389 -7.81 -7.43 11.87
N GLU A 390 -7.79 -8.57 12.56
CA GLU A 390 -8.89 -9.53 12.54
C GLU A 390 -10.19 -8.91 13.03
N LYS A 391 -10.13 -8.12 14.10
CA LYS A 391 -11.30 -7.40 14.65
C LYS A 391 -11.82 -6.35 13.67
N ALA A 392 -10.92 -5.62 13.00
CA ALA A 392 -11.29 -4.57 12.05
C ALA A 392 -11.96 -5.13 10.79
N ILE A 393 -11.47 -6.24 10.25
CA ILE A 393 -12.03 -6.87 9.04
C ILE A 393 -13.16 -7.85 9.36
N GLY A 394 -13.27 -8.34 10.60
CA GLY A 394 -14.32 -9.25 11.06
C GLY A 394 -14.20 -10.69 10.53
N LYS A 395 -13.00 -11.10 10.16
CA LYS A 395 -12.63 -12.46 9.74
C LYS A 395 -11.12 -12.68 9.84
N ALA A 396 -10.65 -13.91 9.63
CA ALA A 396 -9.23 -14.26 9.61
C ALA A 396 -8.43 -13.37 8.64
N VAL A 397 -7.19 -13.08 9.03
CA VAL A 397 -6.28 -12.21 8.29
C VAL A 397 -5.51 -13.01 7.26
N ASP A 398 -5.47 -12.49 6.02
CA ASP A 398 -4.54 -12.95 5.01
C ASP A 398 -3.29 -12.04 5.03
N TYR A 399 -2.08 -12.61 5.10
CA TYR A 399 -0.82 -11.88 5.16
C TYR A 399 -0.09 -11.88 3.81
N LEU A 400 0.99 -11.11 3.71
CA LEU A 400 1.79 -10.82 2.53
C LEU A 400 1.04 -9.96 1.49
N HIS A 401 1.76 -9.56 0.43
CA HIS A 401 1.27 -8.61 -0.58
C HIS A 401 0.04 -9.11 -1.35
N ASP A 402 -0.09 -10.41 -1.50
CA ASP A 402 -1.15 -11.08 -2.26
C ASP A 402 -2.10 -11.93 -1.39
N GLY A 403 -1.87 -11.96 -0.09
CA GLY A 403 -2.72 -12.68 0.85
C GLY A 403 -2.52 -14.19 0.87
N ARG A 404 -1.40 -14.71 0.34
CA ARG A 404 -1.15 -16.16 0.28
C ARG A 404 -0.96 -16.82 1.65
N ALA A 405 -0.48 -16.10 2.66
CA ALA A 405 -0.28 -16.63 4.00
C ALA A 405 -1.53 -16.45 4.88
N ARG A 406 -1.99 -17.54 5.49
CA ARG A 406 -3.18 -17.58 6.36
C ARG A 406 -2.89 -17.26 7.83
N SER A 407 -1.62 -17.22 8.20
CA SER A 407 -1.16 -16.97 9.55
C SER A 407 0.19 -16.23 9.55
N LEU A 408 0.58 -15.70 10.69
CA LEU A 408 1.92 -15.13 10.89
C LEU A 408 3.02 -16.19 10.70
N GLU A 409 2.76 -17.44 11.12
CA GLU A 409 3.66 -18.56 10.89
C GLU A 409 3.89 -18.82 9.40
N GLU A 410 2.82 -18.91 8.60
CA GLU A 410 2.95 -19.04 7.15
C GLU A 410 3.68 -17.84 6.52
N ALA A 411 3.41 -16.61 7.01
CA ALA A 411 4.11 -15.43 6.52
C ALA A 411 5.63 -15.52 6.76
N ILE A 412 6.07 -15.96 7.95
CA ILE A 412 7.49 -16.18 8.26
C ILE A 412 8.06 -17.27 7.33
N LEU A 413 7.36 -18.36 7.13
CA LEU A 413 7.83 -19.48 6.30
C LEU A 413 7.92 -19.13 4.79
N TRP A 414 7.22 -18.09 4.34
CA TRP A 414 7.36 -17.56 2.99
C TRP A 414 8.59 -16.68 2.79
N HIS A 415 9.21 -16.17 3.85
CA HIS A 415 10.43 -15.37 3.76
C HIS A 415 11.55 -16.16 3.07
N GLY A 416 12.27 -15.51 2.16
CA GLY A 416 13.38 -16.07 1.38
C GLY A 416 14.42 -15.00 1.09
N GLY A 417 15.31 -15.22 0.12
CA GLY A 417 16.35 -14.26 -0.23
C GLY A 417 17.14 -13.79 1.01
N GLU A 418 17.20 -12.50 1.25
CA GLU A 418 17.88 -11.90 2.40
C GLU A 418 17.33 -12.37 3.75
N ALA A 419 16.05 -12.71 3.84
CA ALA A 419 15.42 -13.19 5.06
C ALA A 419 15.51 -14.72 5.27
N LEU A 420 16.22 -15.45 4.39
CA LEU A 420 16.29 -16.91 4.44
C LEU A 420 16.91 -17.42 5.75
N ASN A 421 17.94 -16.74 6.25
CA ASN A 421 18.60 -17.11 7.51
C ASN A 421 17.65 -16.97 8.72
N ALA A 422 16.87 -15.89 8.77
CA ALA A 422 15.88 -15.69 9.83
C ALA A 422 14.78 -16.75 9.80
N LYS A 423 14.24 -17.10 8.60
CA LYS A 423 13.31 -18.20 8.43
C LYS A 423 13.88 -19.53 8.89
N ASN A 424 15.09 -19.89 8.47
CA ASN A 424 15.73 -21.15 8.84
C ASN A 424 15.95 -21.23 10.37
N SER A 425 16.37 -20.12 10.98
CA SER A 425 16.51 -20.03 12.44
C SER A 425 15.17 -20.22 13.15
N PHE A 426 14.08 -19.60 12.64
CA PHE A 426 12.73 -19.84 13.15
C PHE A 426 12.31 -21.31 13.07
N MET A 427 12.62 -21.99 11.96
CA MET A 427 12.29 -23.41 11.79
C MET A 427 13.00 -24.33 12.78
N HIS A 428 14.17 -23.94 13.29
CA HIS A 428 14.92 -24.71 14.29
C HIS A 428 14.51 -24.42 15.73
N LEU A 429 13.63 -23.46 15.98
CA LEU A 429 13.06 -23.23 17.32
C LEU A 429 12.22 -24.41 17.78
N THR A 430 12.15 -24.60 19.09
CA THR A 430 11.15 -25.49 19.68
C THR A 430 9.74 -24.94 19.40
N LYS A 431 8.72 -25.80 19.42
CA LYS A 431 7.33 -25.40 19.23
C LYS A 431 6.93 -24.25 20.17
N LYS A 432 7.29 -24.33 21.44
CA LYS A 432 7.02 -23.28 22.44
C LYS A 432 7.65 -21.93 22.08
N GLN A 433 8.87 -21.95 21.59
CA GLN A 433 9.56 -20.71 21.16
C GLN A 433 8.91 -20.11 19.90
N ARG A 434 8.50 -20.96 18.93
CA ARG A 434 7.75 -20.49 17.75
C ARG A 434 6.44 -19.82 18.17
N GLU A 435 5.69 -20.46 19.08
CA GLU A 435 4.44 -19.91 19.62
C GLU A 435 4.67 -18.58 20.34
N SER A 436 5.74 -18.46 21.16
CA SER A 436 6.09 -17.20 21.84
C SER A 436 6.41 -16.06 20.85
N LEU A 437 7.18 -16.34 19.79
CA LEU A 437 7.45 -15.34 18.75
C LEU A 437 6.18 -14.91 18.01
N ILE A 438 5.30 -15.86 17.64
CA ILE A 438 4.04 -15.57 16.97
C ILE A 438 3.11 -14.75 17.87
N GLU A 439 3.05 -15.05 19.15
CA GLU A 439 2.30 -14.28 20.16
C GLU A 439 2.81 -12.84 20.23
N PHE A 440 4.14 -12.63 20.31
CA PHE A 440 4.75 -11.30 20.26
C PHE A 440 4.33 -10.51 19.02
N LEU A 441 4.42 -11.12 17.82
CA LEU A 441 4.01 -10.48 16.57
C LEU A 441 2.50 -10.19 16.55
N GLY A 442 1.69 -11.07 17.12
CA GLY A 442 0.24 -10.89 17.24
C GLY A 442 -0.17 -9.79 18.22
N GLU A 443 0.73 -9.35 19.09
CA GLU A 443 0.49 -8.22 20.02
C GLU A 443 0.84 -6.86 19.39
N LEU A 444 1.64 -6.81 18.31
CA LEU A 444 1.99 -5.58 17.60
C LEU A 444 0.79 -5.05 16.79
#